data_fb599613cb276df227905da4f552f079
#
_entry.id   fb599613cb276df227905da4f552f079
#
_cell.length_a   1.000
_cell.length_b   1.000
_cell.length_c   1.000
_cell.angle_alpha   90.00
_cell.angle_beta   90.00
_cell.angle_gamma   90.00
#
_symmetry.space_group_name_H-M   'P 1'
#
loop_
_entity.id
_entity.type
_entity.pdbx_description
1 polymer ?
#
loop_
_entity_poly.entity_id
_entity_poly.type
_entity_poly.pdbx_seq_one_letter_code
_entity_poly.pdbx_strand_id
1 'polypeptide(L)'
;MHPVRLFCWHFMAYPNLPEDFDDNHSSGWVTVPNKLWDREKSRGLYQTYIDQLAYGDELGFDGLVLNEHHQNIYGLMASPNLIASALTQKTEKAKIVVLADLPPLYLNPLRVAEEFAMLDNMSNGRLIAGFAVGGGPESFNYNVPSPHGRRRLWEAIDLVVRSWTDEGPFHHEGPCYPLRYVNIWPKPLQTPHPQVWVPGSRSIESMEEVAKRGYCYFLSSRSHGDGTKAAALEFAQVMEKHNKTYTPFNMGVLLSVYVSESDEQAKAEAEKPVWYFLRNCLKGHLRQKGKSMTFGPGVPSQSLRSWEAFLNAPRSSGRMLGDADSWDELEARNSIIVGSPETVREKLWGFVEQAQVGNLLIQFHFGNMEDKLARKSMRLFAEEVAPALRRDSGNLFDQEFPVLRDLELEEAV
;
A
#
# COMPACT_ATOMS: atom_id res chain seq x y z
N MET A 1 -17.86 3.81 20.28
CA MET A 1 -16.82 2.78 20.02
C MET A 1 -16.35 2.87 18.59
N HIS A 2 -15.05 3.01 18.42
CA HIS A 2 -14.41 3.08 17.08
C HIS A 2 -13.45 1.89 16.95
N PRO A 3 -13.93 0.70 16.52
CA PRO A 3 -13.09 -0.48 16.36
C PRO A 3 -12.08 -0.29 15.22
N VAL A 4 -11.06 -1.14 15.17
CA VAL A 4 -10.16 -1.20 14.01
C VAL A 4 -10.95 -1.32 12.72
N ARG A 5 -10.48 -0.66 11.69
CA ARG A 5 -10.98 -0.76 10.33
C ARG A 5 -10.14 -1.78 9.56
N LEU A 6 -10.80 -2.68 8.90
CA LEU A 6 -10.19 -3.81 8.20
C LEU A 6 -10.38 -3.62 6.70
N PHE A 7 -9.27 -3.50 5.98
CA PHE A 7 -9.26 -3.26 4.55
C PHE A 7 -8.68 -4.48 3.83
N CYS A 8 -9.30 -4.89 2.73
CA CYS A 8 -8.78 -5.95 1.88
C CYS A 8 -7.82 -5.35 0.84
N TRP A 9 -6.53 -5.73 0.91
CA TRP A 9 -5.49 -5.28 -0.01
C TRP A 9 -5.19 -6.32 -1.08
N HIS A 10 -5.07 -5.89 -2.32
CA HIS A 10 -4.67 -6.76 -3.41
C HIS A 10 -3.56 -6.13 -4.25
N PHE A 11 -2.50 -6.91 -4.54
CA PHE A 11 -1.41 -6.45 -5.42
C PHE A 11 -1.65 -6.76 -6.90
N MET A 12 -2.46 -7.75 -7.21
CA MET A 12 -2.62 -8.28 -8.57
C MET A 12 -1.29 -8.72 -9.18
N ALA A 13 -0.50 -9.47 -8.40
CA ALA A 13 0.77 -10.02 -8.88
C ALA A 13 0.57 -11.00 -10.04
N TYR A 14 1.56 -11.09 -10.95
CA TYR A 14 1.51 -12.04 -12.06
C TYR A 14 1.79 -13.47 -11.57
N PRO A 15 0.85 -14.43 -11.76
CA PRO A 15 0.95 -15.76 -11.14
C PRO A 15 1.63 -16.82 -12.00
N ASN A 16 1.93 -16.53 -13.29
CA ASN A 16 2.31 -17.55 -14.28
C ASN A 16 3.78 -17.45 -14.72
N LEU A 17 4.69 -17.19 -13.78
CA LEU A 17 6.13 -17.18 -14.08
C LEU A 17 6.66 -18.61 -14.23
N PRO A 18 7.74 -18.80 -15.02
CA PRO A 18 8.48 -20.05 -15.04
C PRO A 18 9.00 -20.44 -13.64
N GLU A 19 9.12 -21.74 -13.38
CA GLU A 19 9.62 -22.23 -12.08
C GLU A 19 11.06 -21.77 -11.76
N ASP A 20 11.88 -21.63 -12.80
CA ASP A 20 13.26 -21.17 -12.72
C ASP A 20 13.42 -19.64 -12.82
N PHE A 21 12.33 -18.88 -12.63
CA PHE A 21 12.36 -17.41 -12.74
C PHE A 21 13.34 -16.79 -11.75
N ASP A 22 13.37 -17.27 -10.51
CA ASP A 22 14.25 -16.73 -9.47
C ASP A 22 15.73 -16.91 -9.80
N ASP A 23 16.10 -17.99 -10.47
CA ASP A 23 17.47 -18.28 -10.87
C ASP A 23 17.91 -17.44 -12.08
N ASN A 24 17.00 -17.19 -13.02
CA ASN A 24 17.30 -16.58 -14.32
C ASN A 24 17.09 -15.05 -14.36
N HIS A 25 16.35 -14.50 -13.40
CA HIS A 25 16.02 -13.07 -13.40
C HIS A 25 16.42 -12.41 -12.07
N SER A 26 17.19 -11.32 -12.17
CA SER A 26 17.71 -10.59 -11.00
C SER A 26 16.69 -9.69 -10.32
N SER A 27 15.55 -9.42 -10.95
CA SER A 27 14.51 -8.53 -10.44
C SER A 27 13.13 -8.94 -10.95
N GLY A 28 12.10 -8.75 -10.11
CA GLY A 28 10.70 -8.81 -10.51
C GLY A 28 10.12 -7.43 -10.87
N TRP A 29 10.91 -6.36 -10.74
CA TRP A 29 10.45 -4.98 -10.87
C TRP A 29 10.94 -4.29 -12.13
N VAL A 30 12.14 -4.60 -12.57
CA VAL A 30 12.76 -4.03 -13.77
C VAL A 30 13.42 -5.12 -14.59
N THR A 31 13.59 -4.88 -15.89
CA THR A 31 14.26 -5.81 -16.83
C THR A 31 13.55 -7.16 -17.04
N VAL A 32 12.35 -7.35 -16.51
CA VAL A 32 11.57 -8.57 -16.75
C VAL A 32 11.06 -8.57 -18.20
N PRO A 33 11.41 -9.60 -18.99
CA PRO A 33 10.97 -9.65 -20.39
C PRO A 33 9.44 -9.85 -20.49
N ASN A 34 8.73 -8.98 -21.19
CA ASN A 34 7.28 -9.11 -21.36
C ASN A 34 6.85 -10.32 -22.20
N LYS A 35 7.79 -11.01 -22.87
CA LYS A 35 7.53 -12.32 -23.50
C LYS A 35 7.10 -13.41 -22.52
N LEU A 36 7.33 -13.21 -21.20
CA LEU A 36 6.87 -14.11 -20.14
C LEU A 36 5.37 -13.97 -19.87
N TRP A 37 4.71 -12.97 -20.45
CA TRP A 37 3.27 -12.84 -20.36
C TRP A 37 2.57 -13.94 -21.19
N ASP A 38 1.99 -14.90 -20.51
CA ASP A 38 1.20 -15.96 -21.14
C ASP A 38 -0.25 -15.48 -21.32
N ARG A 39 -0.66 -15.24 -22.56
CA ARG A 39 -1.99 -14.70 -22.89
C ARG A 39 -3.12 -15.67 -22.52
N GLU A 40 -2.93 -16.96 -22.73
CA GLU A 40 -3.97 -17.95 -22.46
C GLU A 40 -4.15 -18.18 -20.97
N LYS A 41 -3.07 -18.35 -20.22
CA LYS A 41 -3.13 -18.48 -18.76
C LYS A 41 -3.60 -17.21 -18.05
N SER A 42 -3.44 -16.06 -18.68
CA SER A 42 -3.88 -14.75 -18.13
C SER A 42 -5.33 -14.40 -18.49
N ARG A 43 -6.00 -15.24 -19.28
CA ARG A 43 -7.40 -15.03 -19.61
C ARG A 43 -8.26 -15.07 -18.35
N GLY A 44 -9.01 -14.01 -18.10
CA GLY A 44 -9.86 -13.87 -16.90
C GLY A 44 -9.13 -13.49 -15.62
N LEU A 45 -7.80 -13.28 -15.62
CA LEU A 45 -7.03 -12.97 -14.42
C LEU A 45 -7.53 -11.68 -13.72
N TYR A 46 -7.76 -10.62 -14.47
CA TYR A 46 -8.32 -9.38 -13.91
C TYR A 46 -9.72 -9.60 -13.32
N GLN A 47 -10.55 -10.42 -13.98
CA GLN A 47 -11.88 -10.74 -13.46
C GLN A 47 -11.77 -11.45 -12.11
N THR A 48 -10.88 -12.44 -11.99
CA THR A 48 -10.62 -13.14 -10.73
C THR A 48 -10.21 -12.19 -9.62
N TYR A 49 -9.29 -11.28 -9.90
CA TYR A 49 -8.79 -10.33 -8.88
C TYR A 49 -9.84 -9.29 -8.47
N ILE A 50 -10.62 -8.78 -9.44
CA ILE A 50 -11.73 -7.88 -9.16
C ILE A 50 -12.80 -8.59 -8.33
N ASP A 51 -13.10 -9.85 -8.65
CA ASP A 51 -14.10 -10.65 -7.91
C ASP A 51 -13.62 -11.02 -6.49
N GLN A 52 -12.31 -11.20 -6.26
CA GLN A 52 -11.75 -11.35 -4.92
C GLN A 52 -11.93 -10.06 -4.09
N LEU A 53 -11.66 -8.91 -4.68
CA LEU A 53 -11.89 -7.63 -4.00
C LEU A 53 -13.38 -7.40 -3.73
N ALA A 54 -14.25 -7.65 -4.69
CA ALA A 54 -15.70 -7.53 -4.50
C ALA A 54 -16.22 -8.46 -3.38
N TYR A 55 -15.67 -9.67 -3.28
CA TYR A 55 -15.96 -10.58 -2.18
C TYR A 55 -15.60 -10.00 -0.80
N GLY A 56 -14.60 -9.13 -0.72
CA GLY A 56 -14.31 -8.35 0.49
C GLY A 56 -15.46 -7.46 0.94
N ASP A 57 -16.20 -6.84 0.02
CA ASP A 57 -17.41 -6.07 0.35
C ASP A 57 -18.53 -6.96 0.91
N GLU A 58 -18.75 -8.13 0.31
CA GLU A 58 -19.72 -9.14 0.77
C GLU A 58 -19.39 -9.62 2.20
N LEU A 59 -18.11 -9.81 2.50
CA LEU A 59 -17.62 -10.23 3.81
C LEU A 59 -17.59 -9.11 4.87
N GLY A 60 -17.91 -7.86 4.50
CA GLY A 60 -18.01 -6.74 5.43
C GLY A 60 -16.66 -6.12 5.82
N PHE A 61 -15.65 -6.16 4.93
CA PHE A 61 -14.46 -5.33 5.07
C PHE A 61 -14.83 -3.84 4.92
N ASP A 62 -14.12 -2.97 5.64
CA ASP A 62 -14.38 -1.53 5.64
C ASP A 62 -13.92 -0.86 4.34
N GLY A 63 -13.00 -1.49 3.60
CA GLY A 63 -12.56 -0.99 2.31
C GLY A 63 -11.73 -1.99 1.50
N LEU A 64 -11.61 -1.69 0.22
CA LEU A 64 -10.91 -2.48 -0.80
C LEU A 64 -9.76 -1.62 -1.34
N VAL A 65 -8.54 -2.11 -1.24
CA VAL A 65 -7.34 -1.31 -1.48
C VAL A 65 -6.63 -1.72 -2.76
N LEU A 66 -6.38 -0.74 -3.60
CA LEU A 66 -5.73 -0.81 -4.89
C LEU A 66 -4.42 -0.01 -4.87
N ASN A 67 -3.48 -0.36 -5.72
CA ASN A 67 -2.19 0.33 -5.83
C ASN A 67 -1.74 0.48 -7.28
N GLU A 68 -0.87 1.45 -7.55
CA GLU A 68 -0.31 1.69 -8.89
C GLU A 68 1.11 1.14 -8.98
N HIS A 69 1.35 0.24 -9.95
CA HIS A 69 2.69 -0.26 -10.28
C HIS A 69 2.83 -0.45 -11.79
N HIS A 70 4.00 -0.12 -12.33
CA HIS A 70 4.22 -0.07 -13.77
C HIS A 70 5.31 -1.01 -14.23
N GLN A 71 5.08 -1.66 -15.40
CA GLN A 71 6.07 -2.40 -16.16
C GLN A 71 6.78 -3.51 -15.36
N ASN A 72 6.06 -4.16 -14.44
CA ASN A 72 6.60 -5.20 -13.58
C ASN A 72 5.59 -6.31 -13.31
N ILE A 73 6.04 -7.39 -12.68
CA ILE A 73 5.23 -8.54 -12.31
C ILE A 73 4.69 -8.50 -10.87
N TYR A 74 5.14 -7.52 -10.10
CA TYR A 74 4.72 -7.31 -8.72
C TYR A 74 3.26 -6.85 -8.60
N GLY A 75 2.83 -5.98 -9.52
CA GLY A 75 1.47 -5.47 -9.57
C GLY A 75 1.02 -5.16 -10.99
N LEU A 76 -0.05 -5.83 -11.42
CA LEU A 76 -0.61 -5.64 -12.77
C LEU A 76 -1.58 -4.45 -12.86
N MET A 77 -1.65 -3.61 -11.83
CA MET A 77 -2.50 -2.42 -11.78
C MET A 77 -1.74 -1.17 -12.23
N ALA A 78 -1.48 -1.06 -13.54
CA ALA A 78 -0.88 0.16 -14.10
C ALA A 78 -1.83 1.37 -14.08
N SER A 79 -3.13 1.12 -13.91
CA SER A 79 -4.15 2.14 -13.63
C SER A 79 -5.10 1.57 -12.58
N PRO A 80 -4.89 1.86 -11.29
CA PRO A 80 -5.78 1.43 -10.22
C PRO A 80 -7.20 2.01 -10.42
N ASN A 81 -7.32 3.18 -11.08
CA ASN A 81 -8.59 3.84 -11.34
C ASN A 81 -9.50 3.04 -12.26
N LEU A 82 -8.96 2.24 -13.19
CA LEU A 82 -9.75 1.31 -14.00
C LEU A 82 -10.35 0.20 -13.15
N ILE A 83 -9.57 -0.35 -12.22
CA ILE A 83 -10.04 -1.39 -11.29
C ILE A 83 -11.04 -0.80 -10.29
N ALA A 84 -10.74 0.39 -9.75
CA ALA A 84 -11.66 1.12 -8.88
C ALA A 84 -13.01 1.36 -9.56
N SER A 85 -13.00 1.77 -10.83
CA SER A 85 -14.23 1.95 -11.61
C SER A 85 -15.06 0.67 -11.74
N ALA A 86 -14.41 -0.48 -11.99
CA ALA A 86 -15.10 -1.77 -12.01
C ALA A 86 -15.71 -2.12 -10.64
N LEU A 87 -14.99 -1.85 -9.55
CA LEU A 87 -15.48 -2.09 -8.19
C LEU A 87 -16.65 -1.19 -7.81
N THR A 88 -16.76 0.04 -8.33
CA THR A 88 -17.93 0.89 -8.05
C THR A 88 -19.24 0.23 -8.47
N GLN A 89 -19.20 -0.65 -9.49
CA GLN A 89 -20.37 -1.36 -10.02
C GLN A 89 -20.60 -2.73 -9.40
N LYS A 90 -19.62 -3.26 -8.67
CA LYS A 90 -19.69 -4.59 -8.04
C LYS A 90 -19.84 -4.57 -6.53
N THR A 91 -19.76 -3.40 -5.91
CA THR A 91 -19.71 -3.24 -4.45
C THR A 91 -20.65 -2.13 -4.00
N GLU A 92 -21.16 -2.24 -2.77
CA GLU A 92 -22.16 -1.32 -2.25
C GLU A 92 -21.72 -0.54 -1.01
N LYS A 93 -20.89 -1.14 -0.14
CA LYS A 93 -20.63 -0.64 1.23
C LYS A 93 -19.18 -0.25 1.46
N ALA A 94 -18.25 -1.12 1.09
CA ALA A 94 -16.84 -0.92 1.35
C ALA A 94 -16.30 0.36 0.69
N LYS A 95 -15.41 1.06 1.38
CA LYS A 95 -14.65 2.16 0.77
C LYS A 95 -13.79 1.62 -0.37
N ILE A 96 -13.65 2.37 -1.43
CA ILE A 96 -12.71 2.08 -2.53
C ILE A 96 -11.48 2.95 -2.28
N VAL A 97 -10.37 2.31 -1.95
CA VAL A 97 -9.14 2.98 -1.56
C VAL A 97 -8.11 2.84 -2.67
N VAL A 98 -7.84 3.91 -3.37
CA VAL A 98 -6.70 3.95 -4.30
C VAL A 98 -5.47 4.39 -3.51
N LEU A 99 -4.59 3.46 -3.16
CA LEU A 99 -3.41 3.71 -2.32
C LEU A 99 -2.16 3.08 -2.95
N ALA A 100 -1.56 3.81 -3.91
CA ALA A 100 -1.87 5.18 -4.27
C ALA A 100 -1.71 5.39 -5.77
N ASP A 101 -2.32 6.45 -6.30
CA ASP A 101 -1.90 7.02 -7.58
C ASP A 101 -0.54 7.72 -7.44
N LEU A 102 0.21 7.82 -8.55
CA LEU A 102 1.56 8.35 -8.60
C LEU A 102 1.63 9.67 -9.42
N PRO A 103 1.03 10.78 -8.95
CA PRO A 103 0.99 12.04 -9.70
C PRO A 103 2.35 12.55 -10.19
N PRO A 104 3.49 12.31 -9.48
CA PRO A 104 4.79 12.72 -9.97
C PRO A 104 5.18 12.13 -11.33
N LEU A 105 4.57 11.02 -11.74
CA LEU A 105 4.81 10.38 -13.04
C LEU A 105 4.07 11.07 -14.19
N TYR A 106 3.07 11.91 -13.87
CA TYR A 106 2.20 12.54 -14.87
C TYR A 106 2.63 13.95 -15.20
N LEU A 107 2.42 14.34 -16.45
CA LEU A 107 2.63 15.72 -16.90
C LEU A 107 1.64 16.69 -16.29
N ASN A 108 0.39 16.24 -16.10
CA ASN A 108 -0.69 17.04 -15.54
C ASN A 108 -1.46 16.26 -14.48
N PRO A 109 -1.31 16.58 -13.19
CA PRO A 109 -1.99 15.89 -12.10
C PRO A 109 -3.51 16.14 -12.04
N LEU A 110 -4.05 17.11 -12.80
CA LEU A 110 -5.49 17.31 -12.89
C LEU A 110 -6.21 16.09 -13.46
N ARG A 111 -5.52 15.27 -14.26
CA ARG A 111 -6.08 14.00 -14.71
C ARG A 111 -6.48 13.09 -13.53
N VAL A 112 -5.63 13.02 -12.51
CA VAL A 112 -5.94 12.27 -11.28
C VAL A 112 -7.09 12.93 -10.52
N ALA A 113 -7.12 14.27 -10.45
CA ALA A 113 -8.20 15.00 -9.80
C ALA A 113 -9.57 14.70 -10.43
N GLU A 114 -9.64 14.69 -11.78
CA GLU A 114 -10.87 14.38 -12.54
C GLU A 114 -11.28 12.92 -12.34
N GLU A 115 -10.36 11.97 -12.48
CA GLU A 115 -10.65 10.54 -12.31
C GLU A 115 -11.12 10.22 -10.88
N PHE A 116 -10.48 10.78 -9.85
CA PHE A 116 -10.91 10.60 -8.47
C PHE A 116 -12.28 11.24 -8.21
N ALA A 117 -12.56 12.41 -8.77
CA ALA A 117 -13.88 13.02 -8.68
C ALA A 117 -14.96 12.17 -9.36
N MET A 118 -14.65 11.57 -10.51
CA MET A 118 -15.54 10.61 -11.17
C MET A 118 -15.78 9.38 -10.31
N LEU A 119 -14.71 8.76 -9.78
CA LEU A 119 -14.80 7.58 -8.92
C LEU A 119 -15.61 7.86 -7.64
N ASP A 120 -15.45 9.03 -7.06
CA ASP A 120 -16.20 9.43 -5.88
C ASP A 120 -17.70 9.54 -6.17
N ASN A 121 -18.06 10.13 -7.30
CA ASN A 121 -19.45 10.18 -7.75
C ASN A 121 -20.00 8.79 -8.11
N MET A 122 -19.24 7.97 -8.85
CA MET A 122 -19.67 6.63 -9.25
C MET A 122 -19.82 5.68 -8.06
N SER A 123 -19.01 5.85 -7.02
CA SER A 123 -19.06 5.06 -5.80
C SER A 123 -20.03 5.61 -4.74
N ASN A 124 -20.72 6.71 -5.01
CA ASN A 124 -21.58 7.41 -4.05
C ASN A 124 -20.83 7.80 -2.76
N GLY A 125 -19.68 8.46 -2.90
CA GLY A 125 -18.89 8.99 -1.78
C GLY A 125 -18.11 7.93 -0.99
N ARG A 126 -17.72 6.82 -1.63
CA ARG A 126 -16.94 5.76 -0.98
C ARG A 126 -15.44 5.84 -1.29
N LEU A 127 -14.97 6.80 -2.07
CA LEU A 127 -13.56 6.93 -2.40
C LEU A 127 -12.72 7.37 -1.18
N ILE A 128 -11.55 6.75 -1.03
CA ILE A 128 -10.41 7.27 -0.29
C ILE A 128 -9.29 7.49 -1.30
N ALA A 129 -8.78 8.72 -1.38
CA ALA A 129 -7.81 9.17 -2.36
C ALA A 129 -6.38 9.04 -1.82
N GLY A 130 -5.58 8.16 -2.38
CA GLY A 130 -4.19 8.00 -1.99
C GLY A 130 -3.23 8.56 -3.04
N PHE A 131 -2.12 9.15 -2.58
CA PHE A 131 -1.10 9.74 -3.43
C PHE A 131 0.29 9.33 -2.97
N ALA A 132 1.16 8.91 -3.88
CA ALA A 132 2.52 8.52 -3.57
C ALA A 132 3.55 9.10 -4.56
N VAL A 133 4.82 9.07 -4.13
CA VAL A 133 5.94 9.46 -5.02
C VAL A 133 6.17 8.41 -6.11
N GLY A 134 5.83 7.16 -5.84
CA GLY A 134 6.33 6.01 -6.57
C GLY A 134 7.69 5.54 -6.05
N GLY A 135 8.06 4.32 -6.38
CA GLY A 135 9.37 3.76 -6.07
C GLY A 135 10.44 4.14 -7.10
N GLY A 136 11.68 3.72 -6.84
CA GLY A 136 12.76 3.85 -7.81
C GLY A 136 12.47 3.21 -9.18
N PRO A 137 11.88 2.00 -9.22
CA PRO A 137 11.46 1.36 -10.46
C PRO A 137 10.50 2.18 -11.31
N GLU A 138 9.45 2.75 -10.70
CA GLU A 138 8.47 3.58 -11.40
C GLU A 138 9.12 4.86 -11.94
N SER A 139 9.93 5.53 -11.12
CA SER A 139 10.71 6.70 -11.56
C SER A 139 11.65 6.37 -12.73
N PHE A 140 12.27 5.19 -12.70
CA PHE A 140 13.12 4.70 -13.79
C PHE A 140 12.29 4.40 -15.05
N ASN A 141 11.22 3.65 -14.93
CA ASN A 141 10.37 3.21 -16.04
C ASN A 141 9.69 4.39 -16.76
N TYR A 142 9.35 5.45 -16.02
CA TYR A 142 8.72 6.66 -16.56
C TYR A 142 9.71 7.81 -16.84
N ASN A 143 11.01 7.57 -16.64
CA ASN A 143 12.05 8.58 -16.86
C ASN A 143 11.81 9.89 -16.08
N VAL A 144 11.30 9.78 -14.86
CA VAL A 144 11.09 10.92 -13.95
C VAL A 144 12.26 11.00 -12.98
N PRO A 145 12.97 12.15 -12.87
CA PRO A 145 14.06 12.28 -11.94
C PRO A 145 13.62 12.13 -10.48
N SER A 146 14.10 11.10 -9.81
CA SER A 146 13.77 10.78 -8.41
C SER A 146 13.97 11.94 -7.42
N PRO A 147 15.03 12.80 -7.51
CA PRO A 147 15.24 13.92 -6.60
C PRO A 147 14.08 14.93 -6.56
N HIS A 148 13.29 15.01 -7.61
CA HIS A 148 12.17 15.96 -7.71
C HIS A 148 10.83 15.33 -7.31
N GLY A 149 10.78 14.03 -7.05
CA GLY A 149 9.54 13.29 -6.81
C GLY A 149 8.71 13.83 -5.64
N ARG A 150 9.36 14.10 -4.49
CA ARG A 150 8.64 14.62 -3.31
C ARG A 150 8.04 16.01 -3.54
N ARG A 151 8.80 16.93 -4.15
CA ARG A 151 8.32 18.28 -4.46
C ARG A 151 7.13 18.20 -5.43
N ARG A 152 7.25 17.37 -6.46
CA ARG A 152 6.15 17.14 -7.42
C ARG A 152 4.92 16.55 -6.73
N LEU A 153 5.11 15.60 -5.80
CA LEU A 153 4.00 14.99 -5.07
C LEU A 153 3.21 16.03 -4.28
N TRP A 154 3.88 16.79 -3.44
CA TRP A 154 3.18 17.74 -2.56
C TRP A 154 2.49 18.85 -3.34
N GLU A 155 3.14 19.39 -4.40
CA GLU A 155 2.50 20.35 -5.30
C GLU A 155 1.30 19.73 -6.03
N ALA A 156 1.41 18.47 -6.48
CA ALA A 156 0.30 17.78 -7.13
C ALA A 156 -0.88 17.56 -6.17
N ILE A 157 -0.63 17.12 -4.94
CA ILE A 157 -1.69 16.93 -3.94
C ILE A 157 -2.39 18.26 -3.64
N ASP A 158 -1.63 19.32 -3.39
CA ASP A 158 -2.19 20.63 -3.10
C ASP A 158 -3.03 21.17 -4.27
N LEU A 159 -2.56 20.98 -5.50
CA LEU A 159 -3.30 21.35 -6.71
C LEU A 159 -4.58 20.52 -6.90
N VAL A 160 -4.49 19.20 -6.68
CA VAL A 160 -5.65 18.29 -6.78
C VAL A 160 -6.70 18.68 -5.73
N VAL A 161 -6.33 18.81 -4.46
CA VAL A 161 -7.26 19.18 -3.39
C VAL A 161 -7.85 20.56 -3.64
N ARG A 162 -7.02 21.53 -4.02
CA ARG A 162 -7.49 22.86 -4.39
C ARG A 162 -8.48 22.83 -5.55
N SER A 163 -8.22 21.99 -6.57
CA SER A 163 -9.14 21.86 -7.70
C SER A 163 -10.50 21.25 -7.31
N TRP A 164 -10.54 20.46 -6.23
CA TRP A 164 -11.79 19.92 -5.68
C TRP A 164 -12.57 20.93 -4.84
N THR A 165 -11.87 21.80 -4.10
CA THR A 165 -12.47 22.68 -3.08
C THR A 165 -12.76 24.10 -3.59
N ASP A 166 -11.84 24.68 -4.35
CA ASP A 166 -11.99 26.08 -4.80
C ASP A 166 -13.04 26.19 -5.89
N GLU A 167 -13.69 27.36 -5.93
CA GLU A 167 -14.47 27.77 -7.09
C GLU A 167 -13.53 28.09 -8.25
N GLY A 168 -13.73 27.44 -9.37
CA GLY A 168 -12.96 27.71 -10.59
C GLY A 168 -13.67 28.72 -11.50
N PRO A 169 -13.02 29.12 -12.60
CA PRO A 169 -11.65 28.76 -12.98
C PRO A 169 -10.57 29.56 -12.22
N PHE A 170 -9.41 28.93 -12.04
CA PHE A 170 -8.22 29.62 -11.54
C PHE A 170 -6.97 29.24 -12.36
N HIS A 171 -5.86 29.93 -12.14
CA HIS A 171 -4.56 29.54 -12.65
C HIS A 171 -3.65 29.02 -11.50
N HIS A 172 -2.67 28.21 -11.84
CA HIS A 172 -1.67 27.69 -10.91
C HIS A 172 -0.27 27.90 -11.48
N GLU A 173 0.54 28.67 -10.79
CA GLU A 173 1.93 28.96 -11.14
C GLU A 173 2.88 28.28 -10.17
N GLY A 174 2.86 26.96 -10.18
CA GLY A 174 3.76 26.16 -9.37
C GLY A 174 5.06 25.82 -10.10
N PRO A 175 6.12 25.53 -9.37
CA PRO A 175 7.42 25.21 -9.96
C PRO A 175 7.46 23.87 -10.71
N CYS A 176 6.50 22.98 -10.46
CA CYS A 176 6.43 21.69 -11.12
C CYS A 176 5.28 21.60 -12.14
N TYR A 177 4.19 22.32 -11.89
CA TYR A 177 2.95 22.25 -12.69
C TYR A 177 2.39 23.64 -13.01
N PRO A 178 3.01 24.39 -13.94
CA PRO A 178 2.45 25.67 -14.37
C PRO A 178 1.22 25.46 -15.25
N LEU A 179 0.03 25.81 -14.76
CA LEU A 179 -1.24 25.61 -15.44
C LEU A 179 -2.00 26.92 -15.61
N ARG A 180 -2.28 27.30 -16.85
CA ARG A 180 -2.99 28.55 -17.18
C ARG A 180 -4.44 28.53 -16.73
N TYR A 181 -5.05 27.36 -16.71
CA TYR A 181 -6.47 27.19 -16.49
C TYR A 181 -6.73 25.90 -15.74
N VAL A 182 -7.38 26.00 -14.58
CA VAL A 182 -7.83 24.88 -13.75
C VAL A 182 -9.31 25.08 -13.47
N ASN A 183 -10.13 24.15 -13.94
CA ASN A 183 -11.57 24.15 -13.73
C ASN A 183 -12.11 22.74 -14.00
N ILE A 184 -11.91 21.86 -13.02
CA ILE A 184 -12.29 20.44 -13.21
C ILE A 184 -13.80 20.22 -13.15
N TRP A 185 -14.26 19.28 -13.91
CA TRP A 185 -15.60 18.72 -13.96
C TRP A 185 -15.52 17.20 -14.09
N PRO A 186 -16.19 16.39 -13.19
CA PRO A 186 -17.00 16.81 -12.05
C PRO A 186 -16.19 17.27 -10.84
N LYS A 187 -16.86 17.73 -9.78
CA LYS A 187 -16.33 17.82 -8.43
C LYS A 187 -16.60 16.50 -7.70
N PRO A 188 -15.82 16.13 -6.66
CA PRO A 188 -16.16 15.03 -5.78
C PRO A 188 -17.53 15.21 -5.11
N LEU A 189 -18.16 14.10 -4.74
CA LEU A 189 -19.40 14.10 -3.97
C LEU A 189 -19.13 14.39 -2.49
N GLN A 190 -18.02 13.91 -1.95
CA GLN A 190 -17.63 14.12 -0.57
C GLN A 190 -17.20 15.57 -0.32
N THR A 191 -17.59 16.13 0.84
CA THR A 191 -17.29 17.51 1.24
C THR A 191 -16.43 17.51 2.52
N PRO A 192 -15.34 18.32 2.60
CA PRO A 192 -14.83 19.20 1.56
C PRO A 192 -14.17 18.47 0.39
N HIS A 193 -13.70 17.26 0.57
CA HIS A 193 -13.09 16.38 -0.43
C HIS A 193 -12.99 14.94 0.12
N PRO A 194 -12.73 13.92 -0.70
CA PRO A 194 -12.44 12.56 -0.24
C PRO A 194 -11.28 12.55 0.76
N GLN A 195 -11.33 11.63 1.74
CA GLN A 195 -10.21 11.45 2.67
C GLN A 195 -8.92 11.17 1.89
N VAL A 196 -7.83 11.86 2.28
CA VAL A 196 -6.52 11.72 1.63
C VAL A 196 -5.60 10.84 2.47
N TRP A 197 -4.99 9.83 1.83
CA TRP A 197 -4.00 8.96 2.42
C TRP A 197 -2.66 9.08 1.70
N VAL A 198 -1.56 9.12 2.44
CA VAL A 198 -0.22 9.26 1.85
C VAL A 198 0.72 8.20 2.43
N PRO A 199 1.26 7.29 1.61
CA PRO A 199 2.21 6.31 2.08
C PRO A 199 3.60 6.91 2.30
N GLY A 200 4.28 6.39 3.32
CA GLY A 200 5.65 6.74 3.63
C GLY A 200 6.40 5.62 4.34
N SER A 201 7.73 5.68 4.29
CA SER A 201 8.63 4.71 4.90
C SER A 201 9.33 5.28 6.16
N ARG A 202 8.55 5.92 7.03
CA ARG A 202 9.03 6.53 8.29
C ARG A 202 9.95 7.76 8.12
N SER A 203 9.80 8.53 7.04
CA SER A 203 10.49 9.80 6.87
C SER A 203 9.75 10.90 7.66
N ILE A 204 10.43 11.56 8.58
CA ILE A 204 9.88 12.65 9.40
C ILE A 204 9.34 13.78 8.51
N GLU A 205 10.05 14.16 7.44
CA GLU A 205 9.58 15.15 6.48
C GLU A 205 8.23 14.78 5.84
N SER A 206 8.03 13.50 5.51
CA SER A 206 6.75 13.05 4.97
C SER A 206 5.66 13.04 6.04
N MET A 207 5.99 12.66 7.28
CA MET A 207 5.06 12.74 8.41
C MET A 207 4.63 14.19 8.70
N GLU A 208 5.55 15.15 8.66
CA GLU A 208 5.25 16.57 8.85
C GLU A 208 4.28 17.11 7.80
N GLU A 209 4.52 16.79 6.53
CA GLU A 209 3.63 17.25 5.45
C GLU A 209 2.24 16.61 5.52
N VAL A 210 2.15 15.34 5.95
CA VAL A 210 0.89 14.64 6.18
C VAL A 210 0.15 15.24 7.38
N ALA A 211 0.84 15.41 8.51
CA ALA A 211 0.27 16.00 9.72
C ALA A 211 -0.23 17.41 9.50
N LYS A 212 0.56 18.26 8.85
CA LYS A 212 0.21 19.66 8.51
C LYS A 212 -1.13 19.75 7.77
N ARG A 213 -1.39 18.82 6.83
CA ARG A 213 -2.62 18.79 6.02
C ARG A 213 -3.77 18.02 6.69
N GLY A 214 -3.51 17.26 7.75
CA GLY A 214 -4.52 16.43 8.42
C GLY A 214 -4.88 15.19 7.64
N TYR A 215 -3.97 14.66 6.84
CA TYR A 215 -4.14 13.43 6.08
C TYR A 215 -3.85 12.18 6.92
N CYS A 216 -4.21 11.01 6.42
CA CYS A 216 -3.85 9.75 7.03
C CYS A 216 -2.47 9.30 6.50
N TYR A 217 -1.59 8.91 7.43
CA TYR A 217 -0.28 8.35 7.10
C TYR A 217 -0.38 6.84 6.94
N PHE A 218 0.02 6.31 5.79
CA PHE A 218 0.12 4.88 5.59
C PHE A 218 1.58 4.45 5.69
N LEU A 219 1.89 3.60 6.68
CA LEU A 219 3.24 3.04 6.83
C LEU A 219 3.44 1.92 5.81
N SER A 220 4.21 2.22 4.77
CA SER A 220 4.51 1.28 3.69
C SER A 220 5.57 0.24 4.06
N SER A 221 6.23 0.39 5.20
CA SER A 221 7.17 -0.59 5.72
C SER A 221 6.42 -1.82 6.24
N ARG A 222 6.88 -3.00 5.85
CA ARG A 222 6.37 -4.27 6.37
C ARG A 222 7.10 -4.72 7.64
N SER A 223 7.68 -3.80 8.39
CA SER A 223 8.22 -4.08 9.72
C SER A 223 7.06 -4.09 10.70
N HIS A 224 6.81 -5.23 11.33
CA HIS A 224 5.74 -5.41 12.29
C HIS A 224 6.27 -5.26 13.72
N GLY A 225 5.38 -4.99 14.66
CA GLY A 225 5.73 -4.85 16.07
C GLY A 225 6.41 -3.52 16.41
N ASP A 226 7.59 -3.57 17.02
CA ASP A 226 8.29 -2.38 17.55
C ASP A 226 8.52 -1.27 16.53
N GLY A 227 8.81 -1.62 15.29
CA GLY A 227 9.00 -0.64 14.23
C GLY A 227 7.72 0.15 13.90
N THR A 228 6.55 -0.49 13.95
CA THR A 228 5.25 0.17 13.74
C THR A 228 4.88 1.03 14.93
N LYS A 229 5.07 0.53 16.17
CA LYS A 229 4.87 1.30 17.39
C LYS A 229 5.71 2.58 17.38
N ALA A 230 7.00 2.45 17.09
CA ALA A 230 7.91 3.59 17.03
C ALA A 230 7.46 4.61 15.94
N ALA A 231 7.01 4.15 14.78
CA ALA A 231 6.48 5.03 13.74
C ALA A 231 5.19 5.75 14.18
N ALA A 232 4.29 5.07 14.90
CA ALA A 232 3.07 5.68 15.43
C ALA A 232 3.38 6.75 16.48
N LEU A 233 4.34 6.49 17.38
CA LEU A 233 4.80 7.46 18.36
C LEU A 233 5.45 8.69 17.71
N GLU A 234 6.33 8.48 16.73
CA GLU A 234 6.92 9.59 15.97
C GLU A 234 5.86 10.43 15.25
N PHE A 235 4.88 9.77 14.62
CA PHE A 235 3.82 10.48 13.93
C PHE A 235 2.91 11.23 14.90
N ALA A 236 2.61 10.67 16.07
CA ALA A 236 1.85 11.37 17.11
C ALA A 236 2.57 12.64 17.59
N GLN A 237 3.89 12.58 17.83
CA GLN A 237 4.70 13.74 18.19
C GLN A 237 4.71 14.81 17.08
N VAL A 238 4.80 14.37 15.81
CA VAL A 238 4.72 15.29 14.67
C VAL A 238 3.35 15.95 14.58
N MET A 239 2.25 15.22 14.80
CA MET A 239 0.90 15.79 14.80
C MET A 239 0.73 16.82 15.92
N GLU A 240 1.27 16.57 17.11
CA GLU A 240 1.24 17.51 18.24
C GLU A 240 1.95 18.83 17.91
N LYS A 241 3.10 18.78 17.25
CA LYS A 241 3.80 20.00 16.75
C LYS A 241 2.93 20.87 15.83
N HIS A 242 2.00 20.24 15.12
CA HIS A 242 1.04 20.92 14.24
C HIS A 242 -0.32 21.19 14.92
N ASN A 243 -0.38 21.13 16.26
CA ASN A 243 -1.60 21.35 17.06
C ASN A 243 -2.74 20.40 16.68
N LYS A 244 -2.42 19.15 16.37
CA LYS A 244 -3.38 18.09 16.02
C LYS A 244 -3.26 16.94 16.99
N THR A 245 -4.40 16.34 17.35
CA THR A 245 -4.45 15.16 18.19
C THR A 245 -4.31 13.92 17.32
N TYR A 246 -3.37 13.04 17.68
CA TYR A 246 -3.27 11.72 17.07
C TYR A 246 -4.41 10.82 17.55
N THR A 247 -4.94 10.06 16.63
CA THR A 247 -5.83 8.94 16.91
C THR A 247 -5.33 7.71 16.13
N PRO A 248 -5.66 6.47 16.52
CA PRO A 248 -5.28 5.28 15.77
C PRO A 248 -5.68 5.32 14.28
N PHE A 249 -6.72 6.09 13.95
CA PHE A 249 -7.24 6.22 12.59
C PHE A 249 -6.48 7.21 11.71
N ASN A 250 -5.51 7.92 12.28
CA ASN A 250 -4.60 8.76 11.49
C ASN A 250 -3.49 7.97 10.81
N MET A 251 -3.35 6.67 11.16
CA MET A 251 -2.33 5.80 10.59
C MET A 251 -2.91 4.48 10.10
N GLY A 252 -2.34 3.96 9.00
CA GLY A 252 -2.64 2.66 8.45
C GLY A 252 -1.38 1.83 8.23
N VAL A 253 -1.50 0.50 8.28
CA VAL A 253 -0.40 -0.45 8.05
C VAL A 253 -0.83 -1.60 7.17
N LEU A 254 0.12 -2.15 6.38
CA LEU A 254 -0.10 -3.34 5.58
C LEU A 254 0.37 -4.58 6.34
N LEU A 255 -0.52 -5.57 6.44
CA LEU A 255 -0.27 -6.86 7.06
C LEU A 255 -0.51 -7.98 6.03
N SER A 256 0.36 -8.97 6.01
CA SER A 256 0.21 -10.18 5.19
C SER A 256 -0.39 -11.27 6.06
N VAL A 257 -1.60 -11.75 5.76
CA VAL A 257 -2.36 -12.68 6.61
C VAL A 257 -2.88 -13.86 5.81
N TYR A 258 -2.76 -15.06 6.36
CA TYR A 258 -3.42 -16.25 5.82
C TYR A 258 -4.06 -17.05 6.96
N VAL A 259 -5.34 -17.40 6.82
CA VAL A 259 -6.12 -18.15 7.80
C VAL A 259 -6.58 -19.47 7.20
N SER A 260 -6.40 -20.56 7.94
CA SER A 260 -6.95 -21.86 7.61
C SER A 260 -7.46 -22.56 8.89
N GLU A 261 -7.96 -23.79 8.76
CA GLU A 261 -8.61 -24.52 9.84
C GLU A 261 -7.65 -24.92 10.97
N SER A 262 -6.33 -25.07 10.68
CA SER A 262 -5.28 -25.27 11.69
C SER A 262 -4.00 -24.58 11.26
N ASP A 263 -3.04 -24.43 12.20
CA ASP A 263 -1.74 -23.80 11.93
C ASP A 263 -0.94 -24.60 10.90
N GLU A 264 -0.96 -25.94 10.99
CA GLU A 264 -0.27 -26.82 10.06
C GLU A 264 -0.85 -26.70 8.64
N GLN A 265 -2.17 -26.68 8.53
CA GLN A 265 -2.85 -26.53 7.25
C GLN A 265 -2.61 -25.14 6.66
N ALA A 266 -2.67 -24.09 7.47
CA ALA A 266 -2.40 -22.73 7.05
C ALA A 266 -0.99 -22.59 6.47
N LYS A 267 0.02 -23.16 7.14
CA LYS A 267 1.40 -23.21 6.64
C LYS A 267 1.49 -23.97 5.33
N ALA A 268 0.92 -25.18 5.26
CA ALA A 268 0.97 -26.01 4.05
C ALA A 268 0.35 -25.33 2.81
N GLU A 269 -0.73 -24.58 3.00
CA GLU A 269 -1.42 -23.86 1.93
C GLU A 269 -0.75 -22.55 1.54
N ALA A 270 -0.16 -21.82 2.49
CA ALA A 270 0.42 -20.50 2.29
C ALA A 270 1.90 -20.54 1.85
N GLU A 271 2.67 -21.54 2.25
CA GLU A 271 4.13 -21.53 2.12
C GLU A 271 4.61 -21.34 0.68
N LYS A 272 4.10 -22.14 -0.26
CA LYS A 272 4.50 -22.03 -1.67
C LYS A 272 4.11 -20.69 -2.31
N PRO A 273 2.87 -20.19 -2.18
CA PRO A 273 2.47 -18.87 -2.70
C PRO A 273 3.22 -17.70 -2.06
N VAL A 274 3.49 -17.77 -0.76
CA VAL A 274 4.27 -16.73 -0.06
C VAL A 274 5.69 -16.68 -0.60
N TRP A 275 6.38 -17.83 -0.72
CA TRP A 275 7.72 -17.86 -1.30
C TRP A 275 7.74 -17.40 -2.75
N TYR A 276 6.73 -17.78 -3.55
CA TYR A 276 6.60 -17.26 -4.91
C TYR A 276 6.53 -15.73 -4.92
N PHE A 277 5.69 -15.14 -4.08
CA PHE A 277 5.54 -13.69 -3.99
C PHE A 277 6.83 -13.01 -3.51
N LEU A 278 7.46 -13.53 -2.47
CA LEU A 278 8.67 -12.94 -1.89
C LEU A 278 9.89 -13.05 -2.81
N ARG A 279 10.08 -14.21 -3.44
CA ARG A 279 11.28 -14.49 -4.25
C ARG A 279 11.17 -13.95 -5.68
N ASN A 280 9.98 -13.94 -6.25
CA ASN A 280 9.77 -13.48 -7.63
C ASN A 280 9.23 -12.05 -7.69
N CYS A 281 8.08 -11.79 -7.03
CA CYS A 281 7.39 -10.51 -7.18
C CYS A 281 8.04 -9.40 -6.34
N LEU A 282 8.42 -9.68 -5.09
CA LEU A 282 9.17 -8.76 -4.23
C LEU A 282 10.68 -8.84 -4.42
N LYS A 283 11.16 -9.65 -5.37
CA LYS A 283 12.58 -9.72 -5.69
C LYS A 283 13.05 -8.33 -6.10
N GLY A 284 13.57 -7.64 -5.10
CA GLY A 284 14.10 -6.29 -5.27
C GLY A 284 15.22 -6.28 -6.31
N HIS A 285 15.43 -5.13 -6.86
CA HIS A 285 16.37 -4.83 -7.90
C HIS A 285 17.84 -5.15 -7.54
N LEU A 286 18.14 -5.92 -6.49
CA LEU A 286 19.51 -5.96 -5.93
C LEU A 286 19.99 -7.31 -5.38
N ARG A 287 19.40 -8.43 -5.74
CA ARG A 287 19.91 -9.73 -5.27
C ARG A 287 21.12 -10.29 -6.03
N GLN A 288 21.81 -9.49 -6.84
CA GLN A 288 23.11 -9.94 -7.36
C GLN A 288 24.23 -9.46 -6.44
N LYS A 289 24.69 -10.33 -5.54
CA LYS A 289 25.95 -10.13 -4.83
C LYS A 289 27.06 -9.83 -5.86
N GLY A 290 27.54 -8.59 -5.89
CA GLY A 290 28.74 -8.21 -6.61
C GLY A 290 28.63 -7.92 -8.12
N LYS A 291 27.41 -7.79 -8.70
CA LYS A 291 27.24 -7.35 -10.09
C LYS A 291 26.47 -6.03 -10.15
N SER A 292 27.13 -5.00 -10.68
CA SER A 292 26.45 -3.77 -11.12
C SER A 292 25.42 -4.13 -12.20
N MET A 293 24.20 -3.59 -12.08
CA MET A 293 23.22 -3.71 -13.16
C MET A 293 23.75 -2.91 -14.37
N THR A 294 24.10 -3.60 -15.44
CA THR A 294 24.38 -2.96 -16.73
C THR A 294 23.05 -2.74 -17.45
N PHE A 295 22.64 -1.49 -17.54
CA PHE A 295 21.53 -1.10 -18.40
C PHE A 295 21.95 -1.18 -19.87
N GLY A 296 21.04 -1.60 -20.73
CA GLY A 296 21.28 -1.65 -22.16
C GLY A 296 21.58 -0.26 -22.77
N PRO A 297 22.14 -0.21 -23.99
CA PRO A 297 22.44 1.05 -24.66
C PRO A 297 21.14 1.89 -24.82
N GLY A 298 21.25 3.19 -24.56
CA GLY A 298 20.14 4.15 -24.71
C GLY A 298 19.52 4.69 -23.42
N VAL A 299 19.97 4.25 -22.23
CA VAL A 299 19.49 4.82 -20.97
C VAL A 299 20.15 6.18 -20.71
N PRO A 300 19.40 7.27 -20.49
CA PRO A 300 19.98 8.58 -20.21
C PRO A 300 20.87 8.60 -18.96
N SER A 301 22.03 9.23 -19.03
CA SER A 301 23.02 9.26 -17.94
C SER A 301 22.51 9.88 -16.63
N GLN A 302 21.52 10.79 -16.70
CA GLN A 302 20.89 11.37 -15.50
C GLN A 302 20.00 10.37 -14.79
N SER A 303 19.24 9.56 -15.53
CA SER A 303 18.40 8.49 -14.96
C SER A 303 19.27 7.40 -14.33
N LEU A 304 20.41 7.07 -14.94
CA LEU A 304 21.40 6.12 -14.40
C LEU A 304 21.98 6.61 -13.07
N ARG A 305 22.38 7.87 -12.96
CA ARG A 305 22.95 8.42 -11.71
C ARG A 305 21.93 8.43 -10.55
N SER A 306 20.69 8.78 -10.82
CA SER A 306 19.62 8.72 -9.81
C SER A 306 19.33 7.29 -9.38
N TRP A 307 19.40 6.36 -10.31
CA TRP A 307 19.23 4.94 -10.07
C TRP A 307 20.42 4.35 -9.30
N GLU A 308 21.64 4.65 -9.69
CA GLU A 308 22.85 4.26 -8.96
C GLU A 308 22.88 4.81 -7.54
N ALA A 309 22.46 6.06 -7.32
CA ALA A 309 22.32 6.63 -6.00
C ALA A 309 21.27 5.90 -5.16
N PHE A 310 20.13 5.51 -5.76
CA PHE A 310 19.11 4.69 -5.11
C PHE A 310 19.64 3.29 -4.78
N LEU A 311 20.37 2.68 -5.69
CA LEU A 311 20.96 1.34 -5.49
C LEU A 311 22.06 1.32 -4.42
N ASN A 312 22.81 2.42 -4.29
CA ASN A 312 23.93 2.57 -3.37
C ASN A 312 23.55 3.32 -2.09
N ALA A 313 22.30 3.77 -1.93
CA ALA A 313 21.84 4.40 -0.71
C ALA A 313 22.03 3.44 0.48
N PRO A 314 22.57 3.92 1.62
CA PRO A 314 22.64 3.11 2.83
C PRO A 314 21.25 2.61 3.14
N ARG A 315 21.05 1.30 3.14
CA ARG A 315 19.77 0.71 3.51
C ARG A 315 19.55 0.98 4.99
N SER A 316 18.41 1.56 5.34
CA SER A 316 17.93 1.46 6.71
C SER A 316 17.98 -0.02 7.10
N SER A 317 18.47 -0.31 8.29
CA SER A 317 18.93 -1.61 8.79
C SER A 317 17.88 -2.75 8.85
N GLY A 318 16.71 -2.59 8.20
CA GLY A 318 15.72 -3.65 8.06
C GLY A 318 16.01 -4.51 6.83
N ARG A 319 16.31 -5.78 7.03
CA ARG A 319 16.28 -6.76 5.93
C ARG A 319 14.92 -6.74 5.26
N MET A 320 14.88 -6.69 3.93
CA MET A 320 13.63 -6.77 3.16
C MET A 320 12.98 -8.15 3.41
N LEU A 321 11.64 -8.23 3.34
CA LEU A 321 10.90 -9.50 3.49
C LEU A 321 11.45 -10.63 2.61
N GLY A 322 11.84 -10.31 1.39
CA GLY A 322 12.43 -11.28 0.46
C GLY A 322 13.83 -11.78 0.82
N ASP A 323 14.44 -11.28 1.90
CA ASP A 323 15.76 -11.71 2.38
C ASP A 323 15.68 -12.75 3.50
N ALA A 324 14.49 -13.21 3.87
CA ALA A 324 14.33 -14.31 4.80
C ALA A 324 14.78 -15.62 4.14
N ASP A 325 15.54 -16.42 4.89
CA ASP A 325 16.08 -17.68 4.41
C ASP A 325 15.19 -18.89 4.78
N SER A 326 14.29 -18.70 5.75
CA SER A 326 13.39 -19.76 6.21
C SER A 326 11.99 -19.24 6.58
N TRP A 327 11.03 -20.15 6.64
CA TRP A 327 9.69 -19.87 7.11
C TRP A 327 9.69 -19.40 8.57
N ASP A 328 10.46 -20.05 9.43
CA ASP A 328 10.56 -19.70 10.84
C ASP A 328 11.10 -18.28 11.04
N GLU A 329 11.99 -17.82 10.17
CA GLU A 329 12.46 -16.44 10.15
C GLU A 329 11.37 -15.44 9.76
N LEU A 330 10.50 -15.78 8.79
CA LEU A 330 9.35 -14.96 8.43
C LEU A 330 8.36 -14.82 9.59
N GLU A 331 8.09 -15.92 10.29
CA GLU A 331 7.20 -15.93 11.45
C GLU A 331 7.81 -15.18 12.63
N ALA A 332 9.07 -15.40 12.95
CA ALA A 332 9.78 -14.73 14.05
C ALA A 332 9.83 -13.21 13.89
N ARG A 333 9.86 -12.73 12.63
CA ARG A 333 9.81 -11.30 12.31
C ARG A 333 8.38 -10.74 12.25
N ASN A 334 7.36 -11.55 12.48
CA ASN A 334 5.96 -11.20 12.18
C ASN A 334 5.77 -10.62 10.76
N SER A 335 6.61 -11.05 9.80
CA SER A 335 6.55 -10.58 8.42
C SER A 335 5.31 -11.09 7.69
N ILE A 336 4.80 -12.21 8.14
CA ILE A 336 3.52 -12.81 7.76
C ILE A 336 2.82 -13.32 9.02
N ILE A 337 1.51 -13.28 9.01
CA ILE A 337 0.65 -13.82 10.07
C ILE A 337 -0.14 -14.98 9.45
N VAL A 338 0.28 -16.19 9.74
CA VAL A 338 -0.30 -17.41 9.19
C VAL A 338 -0.70 -18.33 10.34
N GLY A 339 -1.90 -18.94 10.25
CA GLY A 339 -2.35 -19.86 11.28
C GLY A 339 -3.87 -20.12 11.25
N SER A 340 -4.33 -20.79 12.30
CA SER A 340 -5.73 -20.95 12.65
C SER A 340 -6.36 -19.59 12.99
N PRO A 341 -7.69 -19.50 13.02
CA PRO A 341 -8.37 -18.27 13.44
C PRO A 341 -7.91 -17.80 14.83
N GLU A 342 -7.66 -18.72 15.76
CA GLU A 342 -7.18 -18.39 17.10
C GLU A 342 -5.78 -17.78 17.07
N THR A 343 -4.82 -18.45 16.43
CA THR A 343 -3.45 -17.97 16.26
C THR A 343 -3.37 -16.61 15.58
N VAL A 344 -4.13 -16.44 14.50
CA VAL A 344 -4.16 -15.17 13.75
C VAL A 344 -4.78 -14.05 14.59
N ARG A 345 -5.86 -14.34 15.34
CA ARG A 345 -6.48 -13.37 16.24
C ARG A 345 -5.51 -12.91 17.33
N GLU A 346 -4.81 -13.84 17.98
CA GLU A 346 -3.85 -13.52 19.04
C GLU A 346 -2.70 -12.65 18.54
N LYS A 347 -2.10 -13.03 17.40
CA LYS A 347 -1.00 -12.27 16.78
C LYS A 347 -1.45 -10.87 16.36
N LEU A 348 -2.64 -10.73 15.76
CA LEU A 348 -3.20 -9.44 15.36
C LEU A 348 -3.58 -8.59 16.56
N TRP A 349 -4.16 -9.19 17.61
CA TRP A 349 -4.48 -8.46 18.82
C TRP A 349 -3.22 -7.89 19.48
N GLY A 350 -2.18 -8.70 19.68
CA GLY A 350 -0.89 -8.23 20.20
C GLY A 350 -0.28 -7.10 19.36
N PHE A 351 -0.43 -7.17 18.04
CA PHE A 351 0.00 -6.08 17.17
C PHE A 351 -0.83 -4.80 17.36
N VAL A 352 -2.15 -4.88 17.41
CA VAL A 352 -3.05 -3.71 17.59
C VAL A 352 -2.82 -3.06 18.96
N GLU A 353 -2.73 -3.87 20.02
CA GLU A 353 -2.48 -3.39 21.38
C GLU A 353 -1.15 -2.67 21.48
N GLN A 354 -0.10 -3.22 20.87
CA GLN A 354 1.24 -2.66 20.90
C GLN A 354 1.38 -1.41 20.02
N ALA A 355 0.88 -1.45 18.78
CA ALA A 355 1.11 -0.41 17.78
C ALA A 355 0.08 0.73 17.84
N GLN A 356 -1.10 0.48 18.39
CA GLN A 356 -2.22 1.43 18.46
C GLN A 356 -2.55 2.10 17.11
N VAL A 357 -2.62 1.27 16.06
CA VAL A 357 -2.99 1.67 14.70
C VAL A 357 -4.38 1.14 14.37
N GLY A 358 -5.26 2.02 13.91
CA GLY A 358 -6.68 1.72 13.70
C GLY A 358 -7.07 1.29 12.30
N ASN A 359 -6.19 1.45 11.28
CA ASN A 359 -6.47 1.01 9.92
C ASN A 359 -5.53 -0.14 9.54
N LEU A 360 -6.06 -1.36 9.47
CA LEU A 360 -5.31 -2.57 9.09
C LEU A 360 -5.65 -2.94 7.65
N LEU A 361 -4.66 -2.84 6.77
CA LEU A 361 -4.77 -3.21 5.37
C LEU A 361 -4.20 -4.62 5.21
N ILE A 362 -5.03 -5.58 4.83
CA ILE A 362 -4.70 -6.98 4.91
C ILE A 362 -4.59 -7.58 3.52
N GLN A 363 -3.41 -8.10 3.20
CA GLN A 363 -3.16 -8.89 2.01
C GLN A 363 -3.48 -10.35 2.31
N PHE A 364 -4.47 -10.93 1.60
CA PHE A 364 -4.84 -12.35 1.68
C PHE A 364 -4.33 -13.17 0.50
N HIS A 365 -4.08 -12.55 -0.63
CA HIS A 365 -3.61 -13.21 -1.85
C HIS A 365 -2.11 -12.99 -2.05
N PHE A 366 -1.36 -14.07 -2.23
CA PHE A 366 0.09 -14.06 -2.44
C PHE A 366 0.46 -14.66 -3.79
N GLY A 367 1.09 -13.86 -4.64
CA GLY A 367 1.71 -14.31 -5.87
C GLY A 367 0.83 -15.20 -6.76
N ASN A 368 1.08 -16.50 -6.73
CA ASN A 368 0.36 -17.51 -7.50
C ASN A 368 -0.65 -18.34 -6.68
N MET A 369 -1.14 -17.81 -5.58
CA MET A 369 -2.16 -18.46 -4.75
C MET A 369 -3.44 -18.74 -5.56
N GLU A 370 -4.01 -19.92 -5.37
CA GLU A 370 -5.29 -20.27 -5.98
C GLU A 370 -6.43 -19.42 -5.41
N ASP A 371 -7.37 -18.99 -6.27
CA ASP A 371 -8.52 -18.18 -5.88
C ASP A 371 -9.31 -18.75 -4.70
N LYS A 372 -9.54 -20.08 -4.73
CA LYS A 372 -10.28 -20.76 -3.65
C LYS A 372 -9.59 -20.63 -2.28
N LEU A 373 -8.25 -20.61 -2.23
CA LEU A 373 -7.49 -20.50 -0.99
C LEU A 373 -7.54 -19.06 -0.45
N ALA A 374 -7.38 -18.07 -1.34
CA ALA A 374 -7.51 -16.66 -0.96
C ALA A 374 -8.92 -16.38 -0.40
N ARG A 375 -9.98 -16.81 -1.07
CA ARG A 375 -11.37 -16.66 -0.61
C ARG A 375 -11.65 -17.41 0.69
N LYS A 376 -11.11 -18.63 0.86
CA LYS A 376 -11.21 -19.37 2.12
C LYS A 376 -10.62 -18.57 3.27
N SER A 377 -9.40 -18.07 3.11
CA SER A 377 -8.72 -17.27 4.12
C SER A 377 -9.49 -15.98 4.45
N MET A 378 -9.99 -15.27 3.44
CA MET A 378 -10.81 -14.07 3.62
C MET A 378 -12.08 -14.37 4.42
N ARG A 379 -12.77 -15.48 4.11
CA ARG A 379 -13.99 -15.87 4.79
C ARG A 379 -13.73 -16.25 6.25
N LEU A 380 -12.77 -17.14 6.52
CA LEU A 380 -12.41 -17.51 7.89
C LEU A 380 -11.99 -16.31 8.72
N PHE A 381 -11.23 -15.40 8.13
CA PHE A 381 -10.86 -14.15 8.78
C PHE A 381 -12.10 -13.31 9.14
N ALA A 382 -13.00 -13.12 8.20
CA ALA A 382 -14.19 -12.28 8.40
C ALA A 382 -15.17 -12.89 9.44
N GLU A 383 -15.32 -14.21 9.43
CA GLU A 383 -16.27 -14.93 10.30
C GLU A 383 -15.71 -15.15 11.72
N GLU A 384 -14.42 -15.48 11.86
CA GLU A 384 -13.85 -15.98 13.12
C GLU A 384 -12.82 -15.04 13.77
N VAL A 385 -12.11 -14.21 12.98
CA VAL A 385 -11.08 -13.31 13.50
C VAL A 385 -11.62 -11.87 13.68
N ALA A 386 -12.22 -11.32 12.63
CA ALA A 386 -12.62 -9.91 12.60
C ALA A 386 -13.62 -9.50 13.70
N PRO A 387 -14.65 -10.31 14.08
CA PRO A 387 -15.61 -9.90 15.10
C PRO A 387 -14.97 -9.69 16.48
N ALA A 388 -14.07 -10.59 16.89
CA ALA A 388 -13.38 -10.46 18.16
C ALA A 388 -12.39 -9.28 18.14
N LEU A 389 -11.59 -9.16 17.06
CA LEU A 389 -10.63 -8.07 16.90
C LEU A 389 -11.31 -6.69 16.94
N ARG A 390 -12.47 -6.53 16.28
CA ARG A 390 -13.25 -5.28 16.31
C ARG A 390 -13.80 -4.99 17.70
N ARG A 391 -14.34 -5.98 18.39
CA ARG A 391 -14.86 -5.81 19.76
C ARG A 391 -13.76 -5.36 20.72
N ASP A 392 -12.64 -6.06 20.71
CA ASP A 392 -11.57 -5.87 21.67
C ASP A 392 -10.82 -4.54 21.41
N SER A 393 -10.60 -4.19 20.14
CA SER A 393 -10.01 -2.89 19.75
C SER A 393 -10.95 -1.72 19.99
N GLY A 394 -12.26 -1.90 19.85
CA GLY A 394 -13.24 -0.86 20.21
C GLY A 394 -13.13 -0.47 21.67
N ASN A 395 -12.97 -1.44 22.57
CA ASN A 395 -12.75 -1.19 23.99
C ASN A 395 -11.40 -0.50 24.27
N LEU A 396 -10.34 -0.88 23.55
CA LEU A 396 -9.01 -0.28 23.70
C LEU A 396 -9.01 1.20 23.25
N PHE A 397 -9.61 1.51 22.11
CA PHE A 397 -9.56 2.87 21.53
C PHE A 397 -10.56 3.86 22.17
N ASP A 398 -11.54 3.38 22.93
CA ASP A 398 -12.43 4.25 23.71
C ASP A 398 -11.81 4.73 25.04
N GLN A 399 -10.74 4.09 25.51
CA GLN A 399 -9.94 4.59 26.63
C GLN A 399 -9.12 5.78 26.12
N GLU A 400 -9.19 6.93 26.80
CA GLU A 400 -8.30 8.06 26.46
C GLU A 400 -6.86 7.58 26.42
N PHE A 401 -6.13 7.95 25.35
CA PHE A 401 -4.78 7.46 25.07
C PHE A 401 -3.75 7.89 26.13
N PRO A 402 -3.64 7.29 27.31
CA PRO A 402 -2.56 7.60 28.27
C PRO A 402 -1.22 7.06 27.79
N VAL A 403 -1.23 5.95 27.05
CA VAL A 403 -0.03 5.15 26.74
C VAL A 403 0.97 5.87 25.81
N LEU A 404 0.52 6.83 25.00
CA LEU A 404 1.45 7.61 24.17
C LEU A 404 2.10 8.80 24.89
N ARG A 405 1.54 9.24 26.03
CA ARG A 405 2.13 10.32 26.85
C ARG A 405 3.16 9.83 27.85
N ASP A 406 3.05 8.57 28.31
CA ASP A 406 3.87 8.01 29.41
C ASP A 406 5.01 7.09 28.91
N LEU A 407 5.14 6.87 27.61
CA LEU A 407 6.27 6.16 27.04
C LEU A 407 7.44 7.14 26.88
N GLU A 408 8.18 7.39 27.95
CA GLU A 408 9.56 7.81 27.85
C GLU A 408 10.28 6.83 26.92
N LEU A 409 10.93 7.37 25.90
CA LEU A 409 11.83 6.62 25.04
C LEU A 409 12.93 6.06 25.96
N GLU A 410 12.82 4.79 26.39
CA GLU A 410 14.01 4.09 26.81
C GLU A 410 14.97 4.15 25.62
N GLU A 411 16.06 4.87 25.83
CA GLU A 411 17.12 5.06 24.86
C GLU A 411 17.57 3.68 24.36
N ALA A 412 17.17 3.39 23.13
CA ALA A 412 17.74 2.25 22.41
C ALA A 412 19.16 2.67 21.99
N VAL A 413 20.13 2.27 22.84
CA VAL A 413 21.56 2.26 22.55
C VAL A 413 21.88 1.32 21.39
#